data_4e273054753af8f24068fbda3f9d4649
#
_entry.id   4e273054753af8f24068fbda3f9d4649
#
_cell.length_a   1.000
_cell.length_b   1.000
_cell.length_c   1.000
_cell.angle_alpha   90.00
_cell.angle_beta   90.00
_cell.angle_gamma   90.00
#
_symmetry.space_group_name_H-M   'P 1'
#
loop_
_entity.id
_entity.type
_entity.pdbx_description
1 polymer ?
#
loop_
_entity_poly.entity_id
_entity_poly.type
_entity_poly.pdbx_seq_one_letter_code
_entity_poly.pdbx_strand_id
1 'polypeptide(L)'
;MSAPIFEGLSPLVNDRFIVTLTAGEDLSVGQVIELTGDWTVRKTTALGSAKVVGVTLMNAANGKKVTVACRGLVRALTSGPIAAGDQVASAPNGTIQTYTTKDTCALGSAIAAAASGGTAYVLLW
;
A
#
# COMPACT_ATOMS: atom_id res chain seq x y z
N MET A 1 -26.00 11.00 -0.37
CA MET A 1 -25.13 11.06 -0.47
C MET A 1 -24.70 11.14 -0.61
N SER A 2 -25.08 10.82 -0.77
CA SER A 2 -24.24 10.87 -0.91
C SER A 2 -24.02 10.75 -1.31
N ALA A 3 -24.58 10.51 -1.47
CA ALA A 3 -23.98 10.40 -1.80
C ALA A 3 -23.91 10.25 -2.13
N PRO A 4 -24.27 10.02 -2.25
CA PRO A 4 -23.83 9.82 -2.57
C PRO A 4 -23.68 9.69 -2.99
N ILE A 5 -24.06 9.26 -2.89
CA ILE A 5 -23.65 9.23 -3.25
C ILE A 5 -23.51 9.36 -3.97
N PHE A 6 -23.66 9.15 -4.22
CA PHE A 6 -23.20 9.53 -4.89
C PHE A 6 -23.35 10.23 -5.66
N GLU A 7 -23.62 9.99 -5.64
CA GLU A 7 -23.78 10.86 -6.49
C GLU A 7 -22.76 11.50 -7.32
N GLY A 8 -22.63 11.79 -8.57
CA GLY A 8 -21.66 12.45 -9.41
C GLY A 8 -20.21 12.24 -9.07
N LEU A 9 -20.03 11.53 -8.10
CA LEU A 9 -18.76 11.28 -7.50
C LEU A 9 -18.03 10.21 -8.25
N SER A 10 -16.77 10.43 -8.52
CA SER A 10 -15.95 9.38 -9.04
C SER A 10 -15.43 8.55 -7.88
N PRO A 11 -15.92 7.36 -7.68
CA PRO A 11 -15.49 6.55 -6.55
C PRO A 11 -14.06 6.08 -6.66
N LEU A 12 -13.51 6.00 -7.86
CA LEU A 12 -12.20 5.38 -8.06
C LEU A 12 -11.05 6.18 -7.47
N VAL A 13 -11.20 7.50 -7.39
CA VAL A 13 -10.06 8.35 -7.00
C VAL A 13 -10.21 8.94 -5.63
N ASN A 14 -11.40 8.99 -5.09
CA ASN A 14 -11.64 9.76 -3.88
C ASN A 14 -11.90 8.92 -2.64
N ASP A 15 -12.02 7.63 -2.78
CA ASP A 15 -12.39 6.76 -1.66
C ASP A 15 -11.18 6.15 -0.99
N ARG A 16 -10.22 7.00 -0.65
CA ARG A 16 -9.05 6.57 0.09
C ARG A 16 -9.13 7.04 1.51
N PHE A 17 -8.68 6.19 2.42
CA PHE A 17 -8.43 6.61 3.78
C PHE A 17 -6.96 6.98 3.89
N ILE A 18 -6.67 8.24 4.18
CA ILE A 18 -5.34 8.80 4.13
C ILE A 18 -4.94 9.30 5.52
N VAL A 19 -3.71 8.98 5.93
CA VAL A 19 -3.15 9.49 7.19
C VAL A 19 -1.77 10.08 6.91
N THR A 20 -1.31 10.94 7.82
CA THR A 20 0.02 11.52 7.76
C THR A 20 0.85 10.96 8.91
N LEU A 21 2.00 10.39 8.58
CA LEU A 21 2.90 9.77 9.54
C LEU A 21 4.31 10.33 9.36
N THR A 22 5.23 9.90 10.20
CA THR A 22 6.63 10.34 10.11
C THR A 22 7.46 9.23 9.48
N ALA A 23 8.26 9.58 8.48
CA ALA A 23 9.16 8.63 7.85
C ALA A 23 10.34 8.34 8.77
N GLY A 24 10.58 7.05 9.07
CA GLY A 24 11.70 6.62 9.89
C GLY A 24 12.94 6.30 9.06
N GLU A 25 12.86 6.45 7.76
CA GLU A 25 13.94 6.30 6.79
C GLU A 25 13.49 6.97 5.50
N ASP A 26 14.36 7.06 4.51
CA ASP A 26 13.99 7.62 3.21
C ASP A 26 12.97 6.70 2.55
N LEU A 27 11.85 7.28 2.13
CA LEU A 27 10.75 6.56 1.50
C LEU A 27 10.46 7.12 0.13
N SER A 28 10.05 6.25 -0.78
CA SER A 28 9.61 6.62 -2.12
C SER A 28 8.13 6.33 -2.28
N VAL A 29 7.50 7.00 -3.24
CA VAL A 29 6.09 6.77 -3.55
C VAL A 29 5.85 5.31 -3.95
N GLY A 30 4.73 4.76 -3.51
CA GLY A 30 4.34 3.39 -3.88
C GLY A 30 4.95 2.29 -3.04
N GLN A 31 5.55 2.63 -1.91
CA GLN A 31 6.13 1.64 -1.01
C GLN A 31 5.16 1.25 0.09
N VAL A 32 5.10 -0.05 0.38
CA VAL A 32 4.35 -0.56 1.53
C VAL A 32 5.15 -0.29 2.78
N ILE A 33 4.51 0.25 3.79
CA ILE A 33 5.18 0.67 5.02
C ILE A 33 4.53 0.04 6.25
N GLU A 34 5.34 -0.11 7.28
CA GLU A 34 4.92 -0.67 8.57
C GLU A 34 5.34 0.25 9.70
N LEU A 35 4.66 0.15 10.83
CA LEU A 35 5.01 0.94 12.01
C LEU A 35 6.30 0.43 12.64
N THR A 36 7.16 1.37 13.05
CA THR A 36 8.37 1.06 13.80
C THR A 36 8.37 1.73 15.17
N GLY A 37 7.47 2.66 15.39
CA GLY A 37 7.36 3.41 16.63
C GLY A 37 6.14 4.30 16.57
N ASP A 38 6.00 5.20 17.52
CA ASP A 38 4.85 6.08 17.59
C ASP A 38 4.83 7.00 16.35
N TRP A 39 3.79 6.87 15.54
CA TRP A 39 3.58 7.68 14.33
C TRP A 39 4.72 7.57 13.31
N THR A 40 5.60 6.58 13.46
CA THR A 40 6.80 6.43 12.63
C THR A 40 6.74 5.15 11.83
N VAL A 41 7.08 5.22 10.55
CA VAL A 41 6.96 4.11 9.61
C VAL A 41 8.26 3.88 8.83
N ARG A 42 8.39 2.67 8.31
CA ARG A 42 9.49 2.29 7.44
C ARG A 42 8.99 1.36 6.35
N LYS A 43 9.82 1.10 5.34
CA LYS A 43 9.51 0.07 4.34
C LYS A 43 9.35 -1.28 5.02
N THR A 44 8.44 -2.10 4.52
CA THR A 44 8.31 -3.47 5.01
C THR A 44 9.58 -4.26 4.68
N THR A 45 9.93 -5.18 5.58
CA THR A 45 11.17 -5.96 5.45
C THR A 45 10.91 -7.45 5.25
N ALA A 46 9.66 -7.89 5.38
CA ALA A 46 9.32 -9.30 5.32
C ALA A 46 8.00 -9.53 4.62
N LEU A 47 7.82 -10.76 4.15
CA LEU A 47 6.55 -11.19 3.58
C LEU A 47 5.46 -11.21 4.66
N GLY A 48 4.34 -10.56 4.36
CA GLY A 48 3.16 -10.66 5.20
C GLY A 48 3.29 -10.02 6.56
N SER A 49 3.95 -8.87 6.65
CA SER A 49 4.07 -8.14 7.92
C SER A 49 2.69 -7.88 8.51
N ALA A 50 2.56 -8.09 9.82
CA ALA A 50 1.33 -7.81 10.55
C ALA A 50 1.23 -6.34 10.99
N LYS A 51 2.27 -5.54 10.75
CA LYS A 51 2.34 -4.15 11.19
C LYS A 51 2.15 -3.16 10.05
N VAL A 52 1.71 -3.63 8.89
CA VAL A 52 1.53 -2.76 7.72
C VAL A 52 0.46 -1.73 8.00
N VAL A 53 0.77 -0.48 7.63
CA VAL A 53 -0.16 0.63 7.74
C VAL A 53 -0.82 0.92 6.40
N GLY A 54 -0.05 0.89 5.32
CA GLY A 54 -0.56 1.21 4.00
C GLY A 54 0.56 1.42 2.99
N VAL A 55 0.29 2.23 1.99
CA VAL A 55 1.20 2.51 0.88
C VAL A 55 1.44 4.00 0.79
N THR A 56 2.69 4.40 0.62
CA THR A 56 3.04 5.82 0.52
C THR A 56 2.49 6.45 -0.75
N LEU A 57 2.04 7.68 -0.64
CA LEU A 57 1.53 8.47 -1.76
C LEU A 57 2.54 9.51 -2.24
N MET A 58 3.68 9.62 -1.58
CA MET A 58 4.69 10.63 -1.91
C MET A 58 6.06 10.16 -1.43
N ASN A 59 7.10 10.79 -1.96
CA ASN A 59 8.45 10.61 -1.45
C ASN A 59 8.61 11.37 -0.13
N ALA A 60 9.38 10.84 0.79
CA ALA A 60 9.68 11.52 2.03
C ALA A 60 11.08 11.14 2.52
N ALA A 61 11.85 12.11 2.97
CA ALA A 61 13.14 11.87 3.58
C ALA A 61 12.95 11.45 5.04
N ASN A 62 13.94 10.76 5.57
CA ASN A 62 13.97 10.36 6.97
C ASN A 62 13.65 11.55 7.88
N GLY A 63 12.73 11.37 8.79
CA GLY A 63 12.31 12.40 9.74
C GLY A 63 11.23 13.33 9.24
N LYS A 64 10.85 13.25 7.97
CA LYS A 64 9.82 14.12 7.39
C LYS A 64 8.46 13.43 7.41
N LYS A 65 7.42 14.24 7.22
CA LYS A 65 6.05 13.71 7.15
C LYS A 65 5.83 13.02 5.81
N VAL A 66 5.05 11.96 5.85
CA VAL A 66 4.68 11.21 4.65
C VAL A 66 3.18 10.94 4.67
N THR A 67 2.55 11.15 3.52
CA THR A 67 1.14 10.85 3.33
C THR A 67 0.99 9.40 2.90
N VAL A 68 0.11 8.68 3.59
CA VAL A 68 -0.05 7.23 3.43
C VAL A 68 -1.51 6.91 3.16
N ALA A 69 -1.77 6.08 2.16
CA ALA A 69 -3.10 5.54 1.91
C ALA A 69 -3.23 4.22 2.66
N CYS A 70 -4.21 4.14 3.53
CA CYS A 70 -4.49 2.93 4.33
C CYS A 70 -5.56 2.05 3.69
N ARG A 71 -6.40 2.62 2.85
CA ARG A 71 -7.49 1.92 2.15
C ARG A 71 -7.72 2.56 0.80
N GLY A 72 -8.34 1.80 -0.09
CA GLY A 72 -8.72 2.28 -1.40
C GLY A 72 -7.74 1.89 -2.49
N LEU A 73 -7.87 2.50 -3.65
CA LEU A 73 -7.06 2.16 -4.81
C LEU A 73 -5.71 2.87 -4.74
N VAL A 74 -4.64 2.10 -4.79
CA VAL A 74 -3.27 2.62 -4.73
C VAL A 74 -2.39 1.94 -5.76
N ARG A 75 -1.23 2.54 -6.04
CA ARG A 75 -0.18 1.94 -6.83
C ARG A 75 0.92 1.51 -5.89
N ALA A 76 1.35 0.26 -6.03
CA ALA A 76 2.39 -0.30 -5.18
C ALA A 76 3.48 -0.96 -6.02
N LEU A 77 4.72 -0.87 -5.55
CA LEU A 77 5.85 -1.53 -6.21
C LEU A 77 5.77 -3.03 -5.99
N THR A 78 6.15 -3.81 -7.01
CA THR A 78 6.07 -5.27 -6.95
C THR A 78 7.45 -5.90 -6.85
N SER A 79 7.55 -7.01 -6.13
CA SER A 79 8.76 -7.82 -6.06
C SER A 79 8.63 -9.12 -6.85
N GLY A 80 7.46 -9.40 -7.40
CA GLY A 80 7.21 -10.57 -8.22
C GLY A 80 6.05 -10.32 -9.15
N PRO A 81 5.81 -11.20 -10.13
CA PRO A 81 4.68 -11.03 -11.03
C PRO A 81 3.35 -11.19 -10.29
N ILE A 82 2.38 -10.38 -10.67
CA ILE A 82 1.05 -10.37 -10.05
C ILE A 82 0.02 -10.41 -11.17
N ALA A 83 -1.02 -11.22 -11.00
CA ALA A 83 -2.14 -11.29 -11.93
C ALA A 83 -3.33 -10.52 -11.37
N ALA A 84 -4.19 -10.04 -12.27
CA ALA A 84 -5.42 -9.38 -11.86
C ALA A 84 -6.26 -10.34 -11.00
N GLY A 85 -6.78 -9.83 -9.90
CA GLY A 85 -7.58 -10.62 -8.96
C GLY A 85 -6.77 -11.31 -7.87
N ASP A 86 -5.43 -11.33 -7.96
CA ASP A 86 -4.62 -11.93 -6.91
C ASP A 86 -4.71 -11.12 -5.64
N GLN A 87 -4.77 -11.80 -4.51
CA GLN A 87 -4.53 -11.15 -3.22
C GLN A 87 -3.03 -10.90 -3.09
N VAL A 88 -2.68 -9.78 -2.50
CA VAL A 88 -1.27 -9.38 -2.35
C VAL A 88 -0.92 -9.19 -0.89
N ALA A 89 0.35 -9.40 -0.58
CA ALA A 89 0.91 -9.22 0.75
C ALA A 89 2.15 -8.36 0.66
N SER A 90 2.60 -7.83 1.81
CA SER A 90 3.85 -7.08 1.86
C SER A 90 5.03 -8.00 1.54
N ALA A 91 6.08 -7.41 1.01
CA ALA A 91 7.33 -8.10 0.69
C ALA A 91 8.50 -7.21 1.09
N PRO A 92 9.74 -7.72 1.08
CA PRO A 92 10.90 -6.90 1.45
C PRO A 92 11.03 -5.64 0.61
N ASN A 93 11.65 -4.62 1.18
CA ASN A 93 11.91 -3.33 0.54
C ASN A 93 10.65 -2.54 0.17
N GLY A 94 9.57 -2.72 0.94
CA GLY A 94 8.35 -1.96 0.73
C GLY A 94 7.61 -2.35 -0.55
N THR A 95 7.77 -3.57 -1.00
CA THR A 95 7.10 -4.06 -2.20
C THR A 95 5.92 -4.96 -1.84
N ILE A 96 5.21 -5.42 -2.84
CA ILE A 96 4.14 -6.42 -2.69
C ILE A 96 4.44 -7.63 -3.54
N GLN A 97 3.87 -8.75 -3.15
CA GLN A 97 3.87 -9.97 -3.95
C GLN A 97 2.57 -10.72 -3.74
N THR A 98 2.31 -11.73 -4.58
CA THR A 98 1.09 -12.52 -4.46
C THR A 98 1.05 -13.19 -3.09
N TYR A 99 -0.10 -13.08 -2.43
CA TYR A 99 -0.33 -13.72 -1.14
C TYR A 99 -0.56 -15.22 -1.36
N THR A 100 0.27 -16.04 -0.72
CA THR A 100 0.21 -17.49 -0.93
C THR A 100 0.15 -18.30 0.37
N THR A 101 0.34 -17.65 1.51
CA THR A 101 0.48 -18.36 2.78
C THR A 101 -0.58 -17.91 3.78
N LYS A 102 -1.30 -18.87 4.36
CA LYS A 102 -2.36 -18.59 5.33
C LYS A 102 -1.88 -17.80 6.54
N ASP A 103 -0.62 -17.94 6.90
CA ASP A 103 -0.07 -17.36 8.12
C ASP A 103 0.40 -15.93 7.93
N THR A 104 0.24 -15.36 6.74
CA THR A 104 0.61 -13.99 6.45
C THR A 104 -0.63 -13.13 6.30
N CYS A 105 -0.43 -11.82 6.29
CA CYS A 105 -1.53 -10.87 6.16
C CYS A 105 -1.63 -10.40 4.72
N ALA A 106 -2.81 -10.54 4.13
CA ALA A 106 -3.09 -9.95 2.83
C ALA A 106 -3.41 -8.47 3.02
N LEU A 107 -2.97 -7.65 2.06
CA LEU A 107 -3.21 -6.21 2.08
C LEU A 107 -4.43 -5.82 1.27
N GLY A 108 -4.71 -6.54 0.22
CA GLY A 108 -5.77 -6.22 -0.71
C GLY A 108 -5.72 -7.10 -1.93
N SER A 109 -6.36 -6.66 -3.01
CA SER A 109 -6.43 -7.38 -4.27
C SER A 109 -5.86 -6.56 -5.41
N ALA A 110 -5.11 -7.19 -6.30
CA ALA A 110 -4.63 -6.53 -7.50
C ALA A 110 -5.77 -6.34 -8.50
N ILE A 111 -5.88 -5.14 -9.04
CA ILE A 111 -6.91 -4.82 -10.03
C ILE A 111 -6.42 -5.16 -11.43
N ALA A 112 -5.12 -5.10 -11.66
CA ALA A 112 -4.53 -5.37 -12.96
C ALA A 112 -3.22 -6.13 -12.79
N ALA A 113 -2.82 -6.85 -13.82
CA ALA A 113 -1.56 -7.59 -13.81
C ALA A 113 -0.37 -6.65 -13.80
N ALA A 114 0.72 -7.09 -13.19
CA ALA A 114 1.98 -6.34 -13.16
C ALA A 114 3.16 -7.30 -13.22
N ALA A 115 4.24 -6.85 -13.85
CA ALA A 115 5.48 -7.61 -13.89
C ALA A 115 6.29 -7.39 -12.62
N SER A 116 7.20 -8.31 -12.35
CA SER A 116 8.16 -8.14 -11.25
C SER A 116 8.97 -6.87 -11.44
N GLY A 117 9.15 -6.11 -10.38
CA GLY A 117 9.88 -4.85 -10.43
C GLY A 117 9.08 -3.69 -10.99
N GLY A 118 7.81 -3.89 -11.30
CA GLY A 118 6.92 -2.85 -11.79
C GLY A 118 6.06 -2.26 -10.69
N THR A 119 4.94 -1.68 -11.11
CA THR A 119 3.93 -1.19 -10.18
C THR A 119 2.59 -1.84 -10.47
N ALA A 120 1.83 -2.13 -9.44
CA ALA A 120 0.51 -2.71 -9.56
C ALA A 120 -0.54 -1.78 -8.97
N TYR A 121 -1.72 -1.78 -9.55
CA TYR A 121 -2.87 -1.13 -8.94
C TYR A 121 -3.52 -2.11 -7.99
N VAL A 122 -3.64 -1.71 -6.74
CA VAL A 122 -4.12 -2.57 -5.66
C VAL A 122 -5.26 -1.88 -4.93
N LEU A 123 -6.31 -2.62 -4.66
CA LEU A 123 -7.39 -2.16 -3.80
C LEU A 123 -7.10 -2.66 -2.39
N LEU A 124 -6.70 -1.75 -1.52
CA LEU A 124 -6.44 -2.05 -0.12
C LEU A 124 -7.76 -2.19 0.65
N TRP A 125 -7.79 -3.12 1.59
CA TRP A 125 -8.95 -3.26 2.48
C TRP A 125 -8.59 -3.22 3.96
#